data_1b3e586f08f08004212fbef27ae9e73c
#
_entry.id   1b3e586f08f08004212fbef27ae9e73c
#
_cell.length_a   1.000
_cell.length_b   1.000
_cell.length_c   1.000
_cell.angle_alpha   90.00
_cell.angle_beta   90.00
_cell.angle_gamma   90.00
#
_symmetry.space_group_name_H-M   'P 1'
#
loop_
_entity.id
_entity.type
_entity.pdbx_description
1 polymer ?
#
loop_
_entity_poly.entity_id
_entity_poly.type
_entity_poly.pdbx_seq_one_letter_code
_entity_poly.pdbx_strand_id
1 'polypeptide(L)'
;MKIETLSEAKYRNHIKIKAFRTSENCKLHRLADKLERCRKGKWCRLLACSVCLRRFRLNYIKEHLPIWKKLMKQCPVHYISAINRVPVDTNVDTLGDFKEWFEQCLKQYDFDKIPLVGGVDYSWNYENGQNYICQHFHFLAAVFDRKPLMECLRKSFFRDSTVSRPVYPKILRDYSDLKKSLNYTIPAYFEKRCRYLVKKRHHTSHYPLDYKHLRELYLFLSSNTPEDLMIVHGVYNKKGGG
;
A
#
# COMPACT_ATOMS: atom_id res chain seq x y z
N MET A 1 14.27 -4.44 4.75
CA MET A 1 13.11 -5.32 4.96
C MET A 1 13.22 -6.50 4.01
N LYS A 2 13.05 -7.72 4.49
CA LYS A 2 13.11 -8.95 3.68
C LYS A 2 11.71 -9.23 3.12
N ILE A 3 11.60 -9.68 1.88
CA ILE A 3 10.32 -10.19 1.38
C ILE A 3 10.00 -11.47 2.15
N GLU A 4 8.74 -11.63 2.55
CA GLU A 4 8.29 -12.84 3.23
C GLU A 4 8.55 -14.10 2.40
N THR A 5 8.82 -15.19 3.07
CA THR A 5 8.98 -16.51 2.46
C THR A 5 7.62 -17.04 1.95
N LEU A 6 7.67 -18.06 1.08
CA LEU A 6 6.42 -18.70 0.64
C LEU A 6 5.69 -19.38 1.81
N SER A 7 6.43 -19.89 2.79
CA SER A 7 5.86 -20.51 3.99
C SER A 7 5.09 -19.49 4.83
N GLU A 8 5.67 -18.31 5.07
CA GLU A 8 5.00 -17.22 5.78
C GLU A 8 3.74 -16.73 5.04
N ALA A 9 3.79 -16.61 3.71
CA ALA A 9 2.63 -16.22 2.91
C ALA A 9 1.51 -17.29 2.97
N LYS A 10 1.84 -18.57 2.94
CA LYS A 10 0.89 -19.68 3.12
C LYS A 10 0.29 -19.68 4.53
N TYR A 11 1.09 -19.45 5.55
CA TYR A 11 0.62 -19.35 6.93
C TYR A 11 -0.37 -18.19 7.10
N ARG A 12 -0.09 -17.02 6.53
CA ARG A 12 -1.04 -15.90 6.52
C ARG A 12 -2.35 -16.24 5.80
N ASN A 13 -2.29 -16.97 4.68
CA ASN A 13 -3.52 -17.45 4.03
C ASN A 13 -4.31 -18.38 4.94
N HIS A 14 -3.65 -19.29 5.66
CA HIS A 14 -4.32 -20.19 6.60
C HIS A 14 -5.08 -19.42 7.69
N ILE A 15 -4.47 -18.38 8.28
CA ILE A 15 -5.15 -17.51 9.26
C ILE A 15 -6.39 -16.84 8.65
N LYS A 16 -6.26 -16.31 7.42
CA LYS A 16 -7.38 -15.66 6.72
C LYS A 16 -8.52 -16.64 6.42
N ILE A 17 -8.19 -17.82 5.91
CA ILE A 17 -9.15 -18.89 5.63
C ILE A 17 -9.91 -19.24 6.91
N LYS A 18 -9.22 -19.45 8.02
CA LYS A 18 -9.86 -19.72 9.31
C LYS A 18 -10.79 -18.59 9.72
N ALA A 19 -10.35 -17.33 9.64
CA ALA A 19 -11.17 -16.17 9.95
C ALA A 19 -12.41 -16.07 9.06
N PHE A 20 -12.28 -16.34 7.75
CA PHE A 20 -13.39 -16.25 6.79
C PHE A 20 -14.39 -17.38 6.98
N ARG A 21 -13.93 -18.60 7.28
CA ARG A 21 -14.80 -19.77 7.54
C ARG A 21 -15.65 -19.63 8.81
N THR A 22 -15.17 -18.87 9.79
CA THR A 22 -15.91 -18.61 11.03
C THR A 22 -16.80 -17.36 10.96
N SER A 23 -17.05 -16.82 9.75
CA SER A 23 -17.96 -15.72 9.49
C SER A 23 -19.33 -16.28 9.02
N GLU A 24 -20.40 -15.55 9.24
CA GLU A 24 -21.72 -15.82 8.65
C GLU A 24 -21.83 -15.26 7.21
N ASN A 25 -20.86 -14.49 6.75
CA ASN A 25 -20.89 -13.82 5.45
C ASN A 25 -20.45 -14.78 4.32
N CYS A 26 -21.36 -15.10 3.42
CA CYS A 26 -21.12 -16.02 2.31
C CYS A 26 -20.04 -15.53 1.31
N LYS A 27 -19.83 -14.20 1.18
CA LYS A 27 -18.73 -13.66 0.34
C LYS A 27 -17.36 -14.04 0.91
N LEU A 28 -17.21 -14.01 2.26
CA LEU A 28 -15.98 -14.44 2.91
C LEU A 28 -15.74 -15.96 2.77
N HIS A 29 -16.80 -16.78 2.81
CA HIS A 29 -16.67 -18.21 2.53
C HIS A 29 -16.15 -18.46 1.11
N ARG A 30 -16.69 -17.74 0.11
CA ARG A 30 -16.20 -17.82 -1.28
C ARG A 30 -14.74 -17.36 -1.41
N LEU A 31 -14.33 -16.35 -0.65
CA LEU A 31 -12.93 -15.96 -0.58
C LEU A 31 -12.05 -17.06 0.00
N ALA A 32 -12.47 -17.69 1.10
CA ALA A 32 -11.76 -18.83 1.69
C ALA A 32 -11.55 -19.94 0.66
N ASP A 33 -12.60 -20.34 -0.08
CA ASP A 33 -12.51 -21.36 -1.15
C ASP A 33 -11.46 -20.99 -2.22
N LYS A 34 -11.44 -19.72 -2.65
CA LYS A 34 -10.46 -19.25 -3.63
C LYS A 34 -9.03 -19.28 -3.09
N LEU A 35 -8.83 -18.92 -1.81
CA LEU A 35 -7.53 -18.96 -1.17
C LEU A 35 -7.01 -20.40 -1.01
N GLU A 36 -7.86 -21.34 -0.59
CA GLU A 36 -7.53 -22.77 -0.45
C GLU A 36 -7.09 -23.39 -1.77
N ARG A 37 -7.77 -23.04 -2.86
CA ARG A 37 -7.47 -23.54 -4.22
C ARG A 37 -6.26 -22.86 -4.87
N CYS A 38 -5.73 -21.79 -4.27
CA CYS A 38 -4.61 -21.03 -4.83
C CYS A 38 -3.31 -21.83 -4.75
N ARG A 39 -2.75 -22.24 -5.90
CA ARG A 39 -1.52 -23.01 -6.01
C ARG A 39 -0.76 -22.69 -7.29
N LYS A 40 0.48 -23.21 -7.42
CA LYS A 40 1.30 -23.06 -8.64
C LYS A 40 0.50 -23.54 -9.87
N GLY A 41 0.45 -22.72 -10.91
CA GLY A 41 -0.33 -22.98 -12.12
C GLY A 41 -1.82 -22.60 -12.04
N LYS A 42 -2.36 -22.38 -10.83
CA LYS A 42 -3.78 -21.99 -10.63
C LYS A 42 -3.89 -20.85 -9.61
N TRP A 43 -3.42 -19.68 -9.99
CA TRP A 43 -3.38 -18.50 -9.14
C TRP A 43 -4.75 -17.84 -9.03
N CYS A 44 -5.21 -17.52 -7.83
CA CYS A 44 -6.51 -16.85 -7.63
C CYS A 44 -6.49 -15.35 -7.97
N ARG A 45 -5.31 -14.73 -8.05
CA ARG A 45 -5.08 -13.29 -8.34
C ARG A 45 -5.80 -12.30 -7.40
N LEU A 46 -6.23 -12.73 -6.25
CA LEU A 46 -6.92 -11.87 -5.29
C LEU A 46 -5.92 -11.14 -4.40
N LEU A 47 -6.23 -9.88 -4.09
CA LEU A 47 -5.46 -9.08 -3.12
C LEU A 47 -5.49 -9.73 -1.72
N ALA A 48 -6.59 -10.36 -1.35
CA ALA A 48 -6.72 -11.13 -0.11
C ALA A 48 -5.70 -12.29 0.00
N CYS A 49 -5.18 -12.81 -1.13
CA CYS A 49 -4.27 -13.94 -1.14
C CYS A 49 -2.82 -13.51 -0.91
N SER A 50 -2.26 -13.83 0.25
CA SER A 50 -0.86 -13.52 0.58
C SER A 50 0.14 -14.16 -0.38
N VAL A 51 -0.17 -15.33 -0.95
CA VAL A 51 0.70 -16.00 -1.93
C VAL A 51 0.72 -15.25 -3.26
N CYS A 52 -0.45 -14.79 -3.75
CA CYS A 52 -0.54 -13.97 -4.96
C CYS A 52 0.10 -12.60 -4.75
N LEU A 53 -0.16 -11.95 -3.62
CA LEU A 53 0.43 -10.65 -3.26
C LEU A 53 1.97 -10.75 -3.17
N ARG A 54 2.50 -11.81 -2.53
CA ARG A 54 3.95 -12.05 -2.50
C ARG A 54 4.54 -12.21 -3.91
N ARG A 55 3.89 -12.99 -4.78
CA ARG A 55 4.32 -13.19 -6.16
C ARG A 55 4.33 -11.87 -6.93
N PHE A 56 3.25 -11.10 -6.79
CA PHE A 56 3.14 -9.76 -7.39
C PHE A 56 4.31 -8.87 -6.93
N ARG A 57 4.59 -8.79 -5.63
CA ARG A 57 5.69 -7.99 -5.09
C ARG A 57 7.07 -8.41 -5.61
N LEU A 58 7.31 -9.71 -5.79
CA LEU A 58 8.55 -10.20 -6.39
C LEU A 58 8.70 -9.76 -7.83
N ASN A 59 7.64 -9.86 -8.64
CA ASN A 59 7.63 -9.39 -10.03
C ASN A 59 7.78 -7.87 -10.10
N TYR A 60 7.02 -7.15 -9.29
CA TYR A 60 7.10 -5.70 -9.16
C TYR A 60 8.52 -5.21 -8.90
N ILE A 61 9.22 -5.81 -7.94
CA ILE A 61 10.62 -5.45 -7.66
C ILE A 61 11.53 -5.81 -8.83
N LYS A 62 11.35 -6.98 -9.44
CA LYS A 62 12.15 -7.43 -10.59
C LYS A 62 12.02 -6.48 -11.77
N GLU A 63 10.83 -5.97 -12.03
CA GLU A 63 10.53 -5.06 -13.14
C GLU A 63 11.02 -3.64 -12.87
N HIS A 64 10.72 -3.11 -11.69
CA HIS A 64 10.98 -1.70 -11.39
C HIS A 64 12.41 -1.41 -10.94
N LEU A 65 13.05 -2.33 -10.21
CA LEU A 65 14.37 -2.08 -9.63
C LEU A 65 15.46 -1.68 -10.64
N PRO A 66 15.59 -2.31 -11.83
CA PRO A 66 16.57 -1.89 -12.85
C PRO A 66 16.31 -0.47 -13.37
N ILE A 67 15.04 -0.12 -13.58
CA ILE A 67 14.62 1.18 -14.08
C ILE A 67 14.97 2.27 -13.07
N TRP A 68 14.58 2.08 -11.83
CA TRP A 68 14.84 3.03 -10.76
C TRP A 68 16.33 3.15 -10.41
N LYS A 69 17.11 2.07 -10.57
CA LYS A 69 18.57 2.13 -10.49
C LYS A 69 19.19 3.02 -11.57
N LYS A 70 18.63 2.99 -12.79
CA LYS A 70 19.05 3.90 -13.86
C LYS A 70 18.68 5.34 -13.57
N LEU A 71 17.44 5.59 -13.11
CA LEU A 71 16.96 6.92 -12.74
C LEU A 71 17.78 7.55 -11.61
N MET A 72 18.16 6.77 -10.57
CA MET A 72 19.03 7.25 -9.48
C MET A 72 20.38 7.79 -9.93
N LYS A 73 20.89 7.37 -11.09
CA LYS A 73 22.14 7.91 -11.66
C LYS A 73 21.93 9.24 -12.37
N GLN A 74 20.68 9.56 -12.72
CA GLN A 74 20.32 10.74 -13.51
C GLN A 74 19.75 11.86 -12.68
N CYS A 75 18.98 11.53 -11.63
CA CYS A 75 18.37 12.51 -10.73
C CYS A 75 18.15 11.93 -9.32
N PRO A 76 17.98 12.80 -8.32
CA PRO A 76 17.63 12.36 -6.97
C PRO A 76 16.33 11.58 -6.95
N VAL A 77 16.32 10.43 -6.25
CA VAL A 77 15.12 9.63 -6.03
C VAL A 77 14.70 9.78 -4.58
N HIS A 78 13.42 10.05 -4.37
CA HIS A 78 12.81 10.20 -3.06
C HIS A 78 11.81 9.09 -2.82
N TYR A 79 11.87 8.46 -1.66
CA TYR A 79 10.76 7.70 -1.11
C TYR A 79 9.83 8.67 -0.39
N ILE A 80 8.54 8.59 -0.67
CA ILE A 80 7.52 9.46 -0.06
C ILE A 80 6.46 8.57 0.55
N SER A 81 6.11 8.86 1.80
CA SER A 81 4.95 8.31 2.48
C SER A 81 3.95 9.42 2.72
N ALA A 82 2.71 9.24 2.29
CA ALA A 82 1.62 10.18 2.52
C ALA A 82 0.46 9.44 3.18
N ILE A 83 -0.09 10.02 4.24
CA ILE A 83 -1.14 9.41 5.05
C ILE A 83 -2.42 10.20 4.84
N ASN A 84 -3.42 9.56 4.24
CA ASN A 84 -4.76 10.11 4.17
C ASN A 84 -5.44 9.89 5.52
N ARG A 85 -5.88 11.00 6.14
CA ARG A 85 -6.49 10.99 7.46
C ARG A 85 -8.00 10.81 7.44
N VAL A 86 -8.60 10.95 6.29
CA VAL A 86 -10.03 10.68 6.14
C VAL A 86 -10.25 9.18 6.35
N PRO A 87 -11.07 8.78 7.33
CA PRO A 87 -11.44 7.39 7.49
C PRO A 87 -12.09 6.86 6.22
N VAL A 88 -11.74 5.64 5.85
CA VAL A 88 -12.35 4.98 4.70
C VAL A 88 -13.76 4.53 5.08
N ASP A 89 -14.77 4.99 4.35
CA ASP A 89 -16.09 4.40 4.40
C ASP A 89 -16.15 3.16 3.48
N THR A 90 -16.10 1.98 4.08
CA THR A 90 -16.09 0.72 3.34
C THR A 90 -17.38 0.41 2.58
N ASN A 91 -18.42 1.20 2.77
CA ASN A 91 -19.70 1.04 2.04
C ASN A 91 -19.75 1.89 0.77
N VAL A 92 -18.98 2.99 0.73
CA VAL A 92 -19.02 3.98 -0.36
C VAL A 92 -17.71 4.02 -1.11
N ASP A 93 -16.58 4.08 -0.40
CA ASP A 93 -15.27 4.26 -1.00
C ASP A 93 -14.76 3.00 -1.68
N THR A 94 -14.04 3.15 -2.77
CA THR A 94 -13.34 2.06 -3.45
C THR A 94 -11.83 2.35 -3.57
N LEU A 95 -11.03 1.33 -3.82
CA LEU A 95 -9.61 1.53 -4.13
C LEU A 95 -9.41 2.37 -5.40
N GLY A 96 -10.34 2.26 -6.37
CA GLY A 96 -10.34 3.05 -7.60
C GLY A 96 -10.48 4.54 -7.33
N ASP A 97 -11.43 4.93 -6.49
CA ASP A 97 -11.69 6.34 -6.15
C ASP A 97 -10.46 7.01 -5.55
N PHE A 98 -9.75 6.28 -4.69
CA PHE A 98 -8.52 6.81 -4.08
C PHE A 98 -7.38 7.01 -5.07
N LYS A 99 -7.23 6.09 -6.01
CA LYS A 99 -6.23 6.23 -7.07
C LYS A 99 -6.57 7.40 -7.96
N GLU A 100 -7.82 7.52 -8.38
CA GLU A 100 -8.30 8.62 -9.19
C GLU A 100 -8.11 9.97 -8.49
N TRP A 101 -8.49 10.07 -7.23
CA TRP A 101 -8.26 11.26 -6.42
C TRP A 101 -6.77 11.63 -6.36
N PHE A 102 -5.88 10.65 -6.11
CA PHE A 102 -4.44 10.90 -6.06
C PHE A 102 -3.89 11.36 -7.42
N GLU A 103 -4.35 10.76 -8.51
CA GLU A 103 -3.98 11.14 -9.87
C GLU A 103 -4.45 12.57 -10.20
N GLN A 104 -5.64 12.94 -9.78
CA GLN A 104 -6.16 14.31 -9.93
C GLN A 104 -5.30 15.31 -9.13
N CYS A 105 -4.90 14.96 -7.90
CA CYS A 105 -3.97 15.78 -7.13
C CYS A 105 -2.63 16.01 -7.86
N LEU A 106 -2.08 14.99 -8.51
CA LEU A 106 -0.84 15.14 -9.27
C LEU A 106 -1.04 16.01 -10.53
N LYS A 107 -2.12 15.80 -11.27
CA LYS A 107 -2.44 16.57 -12.49
C LYS A 107 -2.67 18.04 -12.18
N GLN A 108 -3.36 18.37 -11.10
CA GLN A 108 -3.65 19.76 -10.69
C GLN A 108 -2.38 20.62 -10.55
N TYR A 109 -1.22 19.99 -10.36
CA TYR A 109 0.07 20.63 -10.16
C TYR A 109 1.12 20.24 -11.21
N ASP A 110 0.69 19.72 -12.36
CA ASP A 110 1.56 19.27 -13.47
C ASP A 110 2.58 18.19 -13.09
N PHE A 111 2.28 17.38 -12.08
CA PHE A 111 3.16 16.28 -11.64
C PHE A 111 2.84 14.91 -12.28
N ASP A 112 1.91 14.84 -13.20
CA ASP A 112 1.55 13.63 -13.94
C ASP A 112 2.69 13.11 -14.84
N LYS A 113 3.66 13.96 -15.17
CA LYS A 113 4.86 13.61 -15.97
C LYS A 113 6.05 13.16 -15.15
N ILE A 114 6.01 13.33 -13.82
CA ILE A 114 7.10 12.93 -12.95
C ILE A 114 7.18 11.40 -12.89
N PRO A 115 8.37 10.80 -13.07
CA PRO A 115 8.57 9.39 -12.79
C PRO A 115 8.17 9.04 -11.36
N LEU A 116 7.08 8.28 -11.22
CA LEU A 116 6.53 7.86 -9.95
C LEU A 116 6.12 6.39 -10.02
N VAL A 117 6.47 5.64 -8.98
CA VAL A 117 6.01 4.26 -8.79
C VAL A 117 5.77 3.97 -7.31
N GLY A 118 4.65 3.36 -7.01
CA GLY A 118 4.31 3.03 -5.65
C GLY A 118 2.99 2.32 -5.52
N GLY A 119 2.38 2.44 -4.34
CA GLY A 119 1.10 1.83 -4.10
C GLY A 119 0.37 2.37 -2.89
N VAL A 120 -0.85 1.89 -2.77
CA VAL A 120 -1.75 2.15 -1.65
C VAL A 120 -1.58 1.06 -0.60
N ASP A 121 -1.47 1.46 0.64
CA ASP A 121 -1.50 0.61 1.83
C ASP A 121 -2.69 0.98 2.70
N TYR A 122 -3.21 0.03 3.44
CA TYR A 122 -4.30 0.22 4.39
C TYR A 122 -3.86 -0.21 5.78
N SER A 123 -4.25 0.56 6.79
CA SER A 123 -4.10 0.15 8.18
C SER A 123 -5.43 0.29 8.91
N TRP A 124 -5.69 -0.65 9.80
CA TRP A 124 -6.76 -0.53 10.77
C TRP A 124 -6.23 0.23 11.98
N ASN A 125 -6.82 1.38 12.26
CA ASN A 125 -6.34 2.24 13.34
C ASN A 125 -7.32 2.20 14.52
N TYR A 126 -6.77 2.23 15.72
CA TYR A 126 -7.50 2.40 16.96
C TYR A 126 -6.95 3.61 17.71
N GLU A 127 -7.80 4.60 17.91
CA GLU A 127 -7.44 5.84 18.60
C GLU A 127 -8.67 6.40 19.32
N ASN A 128 -8.52 6.81 20.58
CA ASN A 128 -9.58 7.41 21.38
C ASN A 128 -10.89 6.59 21.43
N GLY A 129 -10.80 5.27 21.51
CA GLY A 129 -11.97 4.38 21.55
C GLY A 129 -12.61 4.08 20.20
N GLN A 130 -12.13 4.69 19.10
CA GLN A 130 -12.68 4.50 17.76
C GLN A 130 -11.77 3.65 16.89
N ASN A 131 -12.38 2.81 16.06
CA ASN A 131 -11.71 2.06 15.01
C ASN A 131 -12.02 2.70 13.66
N TYR A 132 -11.00 2.81 12.80
CA TYR A 132 -11.16 3.29 11.44
C TYR A 132 -10.08 2.73 10.52
N ILE A 133 -10.40 2.61 9.23
CA ILE A 133 -9.43 2.27 8.20
C ILE A 133 -8.80 3.56 7.70
N CYS A 134 -7.47 3.57 7.60
CA CYS A 134 -6.70 4.68 7.08
C CYS A 134 -5.88 4.24 5.88
N GLN A 135 -5.82 5.08 4.86
CA GLN A 135 -4.99 4.85 3.69
C GLN A 135 -3.64 5.51 3.81
N HIS A 136 -2.66 4.84 3.26
CA HIS A 136 -1.30 5.34 3.13
C HIS A 136 -0.86 5.17 1.69
N PHE A 137 -0.20 6.19 1.16
CA PHE A 137 0.46 6.14 -0.13
C PHE A 137 1.96 6.04 0.09
N HIS A 138 2.56 5.02 -0.50
CA HIS A 138 4.00 4.81 -0.44
C HIS A 138 4.54 4.74 -1.85
N PHE A 139 5.39 5.70 -2.24
CA PHE A 139 5.89 5.75 -3.59
C PHE A 139 7.30 6.30 -3.69
N LEU A 140 7.97 5.98 -4.80
CA LEU A 140 9.21 6.60 -5.24
C LEU A 140 8.86 7.70 -6.24
N ALA A 141 9.58 8.83 -6.15
CA ALA A 141 9.51 9.90 -7.12
C ALA A 141 10.93 10.33 -7.52
N ALA A 142 11.17 10.48 -8.83
CA ALA A 142 12.45 10.93 -9.36
C ALA A 142 12.32 12.41 -9.76
N VAL A 143 12.85 13.31 -8.94
CA VAL A 143 12.74 14.76 -9.12
C VAL A 143 14.00 15.48 -8.65
N PHE A 144 14.45 16.51 -9.40
CA PHE A 144 15.57 17.36 -8.99
C PHE A 144 15.20 18.28 -7.83
N ASP A 145 14.12 19.01 -7.95
CA ASP A 145 13.56 19.78 -6.85
C ASP A 145 12.26 19.15 -6.34
N ARG A 146 12.31 18.68 -5.10
CA ARG A 146 11.15 18.06 -4.44
C ARG A 146 10.20 19.08 -3.81
N LYS A 147 10.58 20.35 -3.67
CA LYS A 147 9.76 21.33 -2.92
C LYS A 147 8.35 21.48 -3.50
N PRO A 148 8.18 21.70 -4.83
CA PRO A 148 6.85 21.83 -5.40
C PRO A 148 5.97 20.58 -5.19
N LEU A 149 6.53 19.37 -5.38
CA LEU A 149 5.83 18.12 -5.14
C LEU A 149 5.41 17.99 -3.66
N MET A 150 6.30 18.37 -2.73
CA MET A 150 6.00 18.32 -1.30
C MET A 150 4.94 19.34 -0.87
N GLU A 151 4.90 20.51 -1.50
CA GLU A 151 3.87 21.52 -1.27
C GLU A 151 2.51 21.05 -1.78
N CYS A 152 2.46 20.50 -2.98
CA CYS A 152 1.27 19.86 -3.54
C CYS A 152 0.71 18.79 -2.58
N LEU A 153 1.54 17.83 -2.22
CA LEU A 153 1.14 16.74 -1.34
C LEU A 153 0.67 17.23 0.04
N ARG A 154 1.32 18.25 0.62
CA ARG A 154 0.91 18.81 1.91
C ARG A 154 -0.43 19.57 1.86
N LYS A 155 -0.81 20.09 0.71
CA LYS A 155 -2.14 20.70 0.51
C LYS A 155 -3.22 19.62 0.45
N SER A 156 -2.93 18.47 -0.17
CA SER A 156 -3.86 17.34 -0.29
C SER A 156 -3.91 16.48 0.97
N PHE A 157 -2.77 16.32 1.66
CA PHE A 157 -2.63 15.52 2.90
C PHE A 157 -2.34 16.47 4.07
N PHE A 158 -3.37 17.09 4.61
CA PHE A 158 -3.23 18.11 5.64
C PHE A 158 -2.92 17.53 7.04
N ARG A 159 -2.39 18.39 7.88
CA ARG A 159 -2.10 18.06 9.29
C ARG A 159 -3.38 18.10 10.12
N ASP A 160 -3.41 17.25 11.14
CA ASP A 160 -4.34 17.37 12.25
C ASP A 160 -3.63 17.13 13.59
N SER A 161 -4.38 17.16 14.69
CA SER A 161 -3.84 16.93 16.04
C SER A 161 -3.22 15.53 16.21
N THR A 162 -3.56 14.59 15.35
CA THR A 162 -3.17 13.19 15.45
C THR A 162 -2.01 12.81 14.52
N VAL A 163 -1.84 13.47 13.36
CA VAL A 163 -0.66 13.29 12.48
C VAL A 163 0.04 14.61 12.22
N SER A 164 1.12 14.82 12.94
CA SER A 164 1.96 16.03 12.80
C SER A 164 2.70 16.08 11.46
N ARG A 165 2.93 14.96 10.81
CA ARG A 165 3.65 14.84 9.52
C ARG A 165 2.91 13.88 8.58
N PRO A 166 1.82 14.32 7.93
CA PRO A 166 1.08 13.47 7.00
C PRO A 166 1.87 13.10 5.75
N VAL A 167 2.86 13.91 5.36
CA VAL A 167 3.74 13.64 4.24
C VAL A 167 5.19 13.60 4.71
N TYR A 168 5.84 12.46 4.50
CA TYR A 168 7.21 12.21 4.90
C TYR A 168 8.08 11.81 3.71
N PRO A 169 9.01 12.68 3.25
CA PRO A 169 9.97 12.36 2.20
C PRO A 169 11.30 11.85 2.81
N LYS A 170 11.91 10.87 2.17
CA LYS A 170 13.26 10.39 2.42
C LYS A 170 14.03 10.34 1.10
N ILE A 171 15.18 11.03 1.01
CA ILE A 171 16.08 10.85 -0.13
C ILE A 171 16.76 9.49 -0.05
N LEU A 172 16.84 8.79 -1.18
CA LEU A 172 17.52 7.50 -1.28
C LEU A 172 18.98 7.74 -1.63
N ARG A 173 19.87 7.17 -0.83
CA ARG A 173 21.32 7.42 -0.93
C ARG A 173 22.02 6.39 -1.81
N ASP A 174 21.57 5.15 -1.76
CA ASP A 174 22.21 4.03 -2.42
C ASP A 174 21.22 2.96 -2.93
N TYR A 175 21.76 1.96 -3.57
CA TYR A 175 20.98 0.83 -4.11
C TYR A 175 20.26 0.01 -3.02
N SER A 176 20.84 -0.10 -1.83
CA SER A 176 20.21 -0.80 -0.70
C SER A 176 18.97 -0.06 -0.22
N ASP A 177 19.07 1.28 -0.10
CA ASP A 177 17.94 2.15 0.23
C ASP A 177 16.84 2.05 -0.84
N LEU A 178 17.21 2.08 -2.13
CA LEU A 178 16.27 1.90 -3.24
C LEU A 178 15.52 0.59 -3.16
N LYS A 179 16.24 -0.52 -3.01
CA LYS A 179 15.64 -1.86 -2.92
C LYS A 179 14.71 -2.00 -1.71
N LYS A 180 15.11 -1.47 -0.56
CA LYS A 180 14.28 -1.46 0.66
C LYS A 180 13.03 -0.63 0.46
N SER A 181 13.16 0.57 -0.09
CA SER A 181 12.04 1.49 -0.29
C SER A 181 11.06 0.95 -1.33
N LEU A 182 11.55 0.43 -2.45
CA LEU A 182 10.71 -0.19 -3.47
C LEU A 182 9.93 -1.41 -2.92
N ASN A 183 10.56 -2.21 -2.05
CA ASN A 183 9.86 -3.31 -1.38
C ASN A 183 8.80 -2.82 -0.38
N TYR A 184 8.92 -1.60 0.12
CA TYR A 184 7.98 -1.01 1.07
C TYR A 184 6.78 -0.33 0.40
N THR A 185 6.89 0.03 -0.89
CA THR A 185 5.80 0.71 -1.61
C THR A 185 4.56 -0.16 -1.84
N ILE A 186 4.70 -1.48 -1.82
CA ILE A 186 3.58 -2.42 -1.88
C ILE A 186 3.54 -3.21 -0.57
N PRO A 187 2.43 -3.18 0.18
CA PRO A 187 2.34 -3.86 1.47
C PRO A 187 2.46 -5.38 1.32
N ALA A 188 3.04 -6.03 2.32
CA ALA A 188 3.05 -7.50 2.41
C ALA A 188 1.76 -8.02 3.06
N TYR A 189 1.19 -7.23 3.92
CA TYR A 189 -0.03 -7.47 4.69
C TYR A 189 -0.50 -6.14 5.28
N PHE A 190 -1.73 -6.10 5.70
CA PHE A 190 -2.32 -4.95 6.38
C PHE A 190 -2.23 -5.14 7.90
N GLU A 191 -2.03 -4.04 8.61
CA GLU A 191 -1.75 -4.02 10.04
C GLU A 191 -2.87 -3.32 10.82
N LYS A 192 -3.00 -3.71 12.10
CA LYS A 192 -3.69 -2.91 13.11
C LYS A 192 -2.67 -1.99 13.78
N ARG A 193 -2.97 -0.71 13.84
CA ARG A 193 -2.15 0.31 14.50
C ARG A 193 -2.91 0.87 15.69
N CYS A 194 -2.36 0.66 16.87
CA CYS A 194 -2.91 1.22 18.11
C CYS A 194 -2.07 2.42 18.51
N ARG A 195 -2.71 3.58 18.62
CA ARG A 195 -2.08 4.82 19.02
C ARG A 195 -2.42 5.13 20.48
N TYR A 196 -1.43 5.50 21.24
CA TYR A 196 -1.57 5.81 22.67
C TYR A 196 -0.56 6.87 23.11
N LEU A 197 -0.86 7.54 24.21
CA LEU A 197 -0.01 8.57 24.79
C LEU A 197 0.85 8.00 25.92
N VAL A 198 2.17 8.21 25.84
CA VAL A 198 3.10 7.94 26.93
C VAL A 198 3.89 9.22 27.20
N LYS A 199 3.82 9.74 28.43
CA LYS A 199 4.55 10.96 28.83
C LYS A 199 4.39 12.11 27.83
N LYS A 200 3.15 12.39 27.40
CA LYS A 200 2.78 13.42 26.39
C LYS A 200 3.33 13.19 24.97
N ARG A 201 3.85 12.01 24.67
CA ARG A 201 4.29 11.63 23.33
C ARG A 201 3.39 10.57 22.75
N HIS A 202 3.02 10.73 21.48
CA HIS A 202 2.29 9.69 20.75
C HIS A 202 3.21 8.54 20.37
N HIS A 203 2.79 7.33 20.73
CA HIS A 203 3.39 6.08 20.32
C HIS A 203 2.40 5.29 19.46
N THR A 204 2.92 4.51 18.54
CA THR A 204 2.12 3.62 17.71
C THR A 204 2.68 2.22 17.81
N SER A 205 1.84 1.27 18.24
CA SER A 205 2.16 -0.14 18.20
C SER A 205 1.48 -0.82 17.02
N HIS A 206 2.17 -1.78 16.41
CA HIS A 206 1.74 -2.52 15.23
C HIS A 206 1.37 -3.94 15.63
N TYR A 207 0.18 -4.37 15.26
CA TYR A 207 -0.35 -5.70 15.57
C TYR A 207 -0.90 -6.37 14.32
N PRO A 208 -0.94 -7.70 14.27
CA PRO A 208 -1.76 -8.41 13.30
C PRO A 208 -3.23 -8.01 13.46
N LEU A 209 -3.98 -7.99 12.36
CA LEU A 209 -5.42 -7.83 12.42
C LEU A 209 -6.05 -9.02 13.16
N ASP A 210 -6.94 -8.75 14.11
CA ASP A 210 -7.82 -9.77 14.66
C ASP A 210 -8.86 -10.23 13.62
N TYR A 211 -9.59 -11.30 13.89
CA TYR A 211 -10.50 -11.91 12.93
C TYR A 211 -11.62 -10.96 12.48
N LYS A 212 -12.13 -10.12 13.36
CA LYS A 212 -13.18 -9.14 13.03
C LYS A 212 -12.66 -8.14 12.00
N HIS A 213 -11.59 -7.42 12.32
CA HIS A 213 -11.01 -6.38 11.46
C HIS A 213 -10.44 -6.95 10.16
N LEU A 214 -9.93 -8.19 10.21
CA LEU A 214 -9.46 -8.90 9.03
C LEU A 214 -10.60 -9.21 8.06
N ARG A 215 -11.78 -9.63 8.57
CA ARG A 215 -12.97 -9.87 7.75
C ARG A 215 -13.47 -8.59 7.10
N GLU A 216 -13.62 -7.52 7.87
CA GLU A 216 -14.12 -6.22 7.38
C GLU A 216 -13.21 -5.67 6.29
N LEU A 217 -11.90 -5.61 6.52
CA LEU A 217 -10.95 -5.11 5.53
C LEU A 217 -10.94 -5.96 4.25
N TYR A 218 -10.89 -7.29 4.37
CA TYR A 218 -10.85 -8.13 3.18
C TYR A 218 -12.20 -8.28 2.48
N LEU A 219 -13.32 -7.98 3.14
CA LEU A 219 -14.60 -7.83 2.49
C LEU A 219 -14.60 -6.58 1.59
N PHE A 220 -14.11 -5.46 2.10
CA PHE A 220 -13.88 -4.22 1.35
C PHE A 220 -12.95 -4.43 0.14
N LEU A 221 -11.85 -5.17 0.31
CA LEU A 221 -10.88 -5.44 -0.74
C LEU A 221 -11.19 -6.71 -1.57
N SER A 222 -12.38 -7.28 -1.44
CA SER A 222 -12.68 -8.63 -1.95
C SER A 222 -12.65 -8.76 -3.47
N SER A 223 -12.91 -7.69 -4.20
CA SER A 223 -12.88 -7.63 -5.67
C SER A 223 -11.53 -7.23 -6.24
N ASN A 224 -10.61 -6.75 -5.40
CA ASN A 224 -9.36 -6.19 -5.85
C ASN A 224 -8.27 -7.24 -6.08
N THR A 225 -7.39 -6.94 -7.03
CA THR A 225 -6.15 -7.67 -7.32
C THR A 225 -4.95 -6.94 -6.69
N PRO A 226 -3.77 -7.57 -6.56
CA PRO A 226 -2.56 -6.89 -6.13
C PRO A 226 -2.14 -5.72 -7.04
N GLU A 227 -2.45 -5.81 -8.34
CA GLU A 227 -2.18 -4.80 -9.37
C GLU A 227 -2.97 -3.51 -9.10
N ASP A 228 -4.16 -3.62 -8.51
CA ASP A 228 -5.01 -2.47 -8.18
C ASP A 228 -4.39 -1.58 -7.11
N LEU A 229 -3.49 -2.11 -6.28
CA LEU A 229 -2.73 -1.28 -5.34
C LEU A 229 -1.73 -0.35 -6.02
N MET A 230 -1.31 -0.64 -7.25
CA MET A 230 -0.23 0.10 -7.91
C MET A 230 -0.64 1.49 -8.35
N ILE A 231 0.31 2.43 -8.19
CA ILE A 231 0.30 3.77 -8.77
C ILE A 231 1.57 3.90 -9.60
N VAL A 232 1.42 4.28 -10.89
CA VAL A 232 2.54 4.44 -11.82
C VAL A 232 2.30 5.65 -12.70
N HIS A 233 3.25 6.60 -12.73
CA HIS A 233 3.23 7.76 -13.59
C HIS A 233 4.60 7.99 -14.23
N GLY A 234 4.64 8.60 -15.40
CA GLY A 234 5.82 9.20 -16.03
C GLY A 234 7.01 8.28 -16.36
N VAL A 235 7.01 7.04 -15.88
CA VAL A 235 8.18 6.14 -16.01
C VAL A 235 8.14 5.28 -17.25
N TYR A 236 6.95 5.09 -17.78
CA TYR A 236 6.71 4.13 -18.86
C TYR A 236 6.06 4.79 -20.05
N ASN A 237 6.90 5.27 -20.96
CA ASN A 237 6.48 5.18 -22.35
C ASN A 237 6.27 3.70 -22.62
N LYS A 238 5.02 3.29 -22.82
CA LYS A 238 4.65 1.97 -23.29
C LYS A 238 5.67 1.57 -24.36
N LYS A 239 6.40 0.49 -24.14
CA LYS A 239 6.91 -0.26 -25.29
C LYS A 239 5.67 -0.51 -26.11
N GLY A 240 5.64 0.07 -27.32
CA GLY A 240 4.52 -0.04 -28.21
C GLY A 240 4.10 -1.48 -28.31
N GLY A 241 2.80 -1.69 -28.16
CA GLY A 241 2.21 -2.92 -28.64
C GLY A 241 2.48 -3.00 -30.12
N GLY A 242 3.25 -3.97 -30.50
CA GLY A 242 3.32 -4.59 -31.78
C GLY A 242 2.82 -6.00 -31.58
#